data_65f4d3922e047b2a780c008394bc9862
#
_entry.id   65f4d3922e047b2a780c008394bc9862
#
_cell.length_a   1.000
_cell.length_b   1.000
_cell.length_c   1.000
_cell.angle_alpha   90.00
_cell.angle_beta   90.00
_cell.angle_gamma   90.00
#
_symmetry.space_group_name_H-M   'P 1'
#
loop_
_entity.id
_entity.type
_entity.pdbx_description
1 polymer ?
#
loop_
_entity_poly.entity_id
_entity_poly.type
_entity_poly.pdbx_seq_one_letter_code
_entity_poly.pdbx_strand_id
1 'polypeptide(L)'
;MKRMEFSLWRLPMAASILTLVLLLGSCADGDNVYDSMRRIESDDAPAYNSVRLEQIQLDSVRYSGESFSWAQEGQGICCLDIFYGWLYRFDAEGRLIKRALGNGRASNESIIKHYMIGTMSNDGELAIAGSSLDFEYFSKDLTAVNRFLIVKDQQKEYAPSEFLAYTTPGDCIARFYKGKLYEGLVSDIPDFIFGPDYEKKVCHIGVVDMTEGKALKSEIQGLPSMFSEDKAKYRGMDFVMFDIDNQDNMYIGFAADSLVYVFDHNRKPKFAFGRSGVNMDTDYERFGSLDEMNAYRTNITKKGYYYWIEYIDETGVCFRSYKKGADSEYDGLQVYKDGKLMSDSEVPKGFKVVGYIAPYYYSQIMDGEEDDSMMVYRFKLD
;
A
#
# COMPACT_ATOMS: atom_id res chain seq x y z
N MET A 1 -37.33 77.87 -13.37
CA MET A 1 -36.40 77.74 -12.26
C MET A 1 -36.89 76.61 -11.36
N LYS A 2 -36.33 75.43 -11.46
CA LYS A 2 -36.52 74.36 -10.48
C LYS A 2 -35.10 73.73 -10.21
N ARG A 3 -34.71 73.89 -8.97
CA ARG A 3 -33.45 73.31 -8.46
C ARG A 3 -33.62 71.82 -8.41
N MET A 4 -32.61 71.05 -8.96
CA MET A 4 -32.43 69.64 -8.76
C MET A 4 -31.58 69.45 -7.51
N GLU A 5 -32.11 68.71 -6.55
CA GLU A 5 -31.37 68.21 -5.41
C GLU A 5 -30.70 66.91 -5.82
N PHE A 6 -29.37 66.83 -5.68
CA PHE A 6 -28.60 65.60 -5.77
C PHE A 6 -28.51 64.96 -4.37
N SER A 7 -29.13 63.79 -4.19
CA SER A 7 -28.98 63.00 -2.99
C SER A 7 -27.75 62.06 -3.12
N LEU A 8 -26.87 62.22 -2.17
CA LEU A 8 -25.71 61.40 -1.88
C LEU A 8 -26.15 60.00 -1.41
N TRP A 9 -25.95 58.97 -2.29
CA TRP A 9 -25.92 57.60 -1.88
C TRP A 9 -24.74 56.90 -2.59
N ARG A 10 -23.54 57.06 -2.06
CA ARG A 10 -22.41 56.21 -2.38
C ARG A 10 -21.54 56.06 -1.13
N LEU A 11 -21.60 54.88 -0.57
CA LEU A 11 -20.64 54.14 0.23
C LEU A 11 -21.43 53.23 1.18
N PRO A 12 -21.40 51.90 1.06
CA PRO A 12 -20.25 51.11 1.45
C PRO A 12 -20.09 49.85 0.57
N MET A 13 -19.35 49.86 -0.50
CA MET A 13 -18.93 48.66 -1.23
C MET A 13 -17.44 48.35 -1.09
N ALA A 14 -16.65 49.29 -0.60
CA ALA A 14 -15.20 49.10 -0.48
C ALA A 14 -14.77 48.32 0.78
N ALA A 15 -15.59 48.30 1.83
CA ALA A 15 -15.24 47.62 3.09
C ALA A 15 -15.47 46.08 3.04
N SER A 16 -16.42 45.61 2.21
CA SER A 16 -16.73 44.17 2.13
C SER A 16 -15.78 43.39 1.25
N ILE A 17 -15.09 44.04 0.31
CA ILE A 17 -14.10 43.39 -0.57
C ILE A 17 -12.75 43.23 0.14
N LEU A 18 -12.40 44.14 1.04
CA LEU A 18 -11.15 44.07 1.80
C LEU A 18 -11.18 42.97 2.88
N THR A 19 -12.36 42.64 3.40
CA THR A 19 -12.51 41.55 4.39
C THR A 19 -12.53 40.17 3.74
N LEU A 20 -12.93 40.04 2.47
CA LEU A 20 -12.93 38.78 1.73
C LEU A 20 -11.53 38.42 1.20
N VAL A 21 -10.69 39.42 0.93
CA VAL A 21 -9.30 39.18 0.48
C VAL A 21 -8.37 38.79 1.63
N LEU A 22 -8.71 39.19 2.87
CA LEU A 22 -7.94 38.80 4.07
C LEU A 22 -8.23 37.35 4.57
N LEU A 23 -9.30 36.71 4.05
CA LEU A 23 -9.62 35.33 4.36
C LEU A 23 -9.01 34.32 3.34
N LEU A 24 -8.41 34.80 2.25
CA LEU A 24 -7.74 33.98 1.26
C LEU A 24 -6.19 34.00 1.38
N GLY A 25 -5.65 34.73 2.34
CA GLY A 25 -4.23 34.96 2.53
C GLY A 25 -3.57 34.18 3.67
N SER A 26 -4.23 33.14 4.20
CA SER A 26 -3.62 32.21 5.15
C SER A 26 -3.27 30.90 4.45
N CYS A 27 -2.45 30.95 3.43
CA CYS A 27 -1.52 29.87 3.14
C CYS A 27 -0.32 30.09 4.07
N ALA A 28 -0.52 29.84 5.36
CA ALA A 28 0.56 29.48 6.25
C ALA A 28 1.29 28.28 5.62
N ASP A 29 2.60 28.17 5.82
CA ASP A 29 3.38 26.94 5.59
C ASP A 29 2.52 25.77 6.06
N GLY A 30 2.02 24.96 5.09
CA GLY A 30 0.93 24.05 5.36
C GLY A 30 1.35 23.05 6.42
N ASP A 31 0.58 23.00 7.50
CA ASP A 31 0.71 21.96 8.51
C ASP A 31 0.78 20.61 7.78
N ASN A 32 1.74 19.78 8.17
CA ASN A 32 1.90 18.44 7.62
C ASN A 32 0.57 17.69 7.74
N VAL A 33 0.03 17.23 6.63
CA VAL A 33 -1.30 16.62 6.55
C VAL A 33 -1.45 15.43 7.52
N TYR A 34 -0.40 14.68 7.73
CA TYR A 34 -0.38 13.52 8.63
C TYR A 34 -0.48 13.92 10.09
N ASP A 35 0.23 14.97 10.49
CA ASP A 35 0.28 15.43 11.89
C ASP A 35 -1.01 16.13 12.32
N SER A 36 -1.76 16.65 11.36
CA SER A 36 -3.06 17.31 11.61
C SER A 36 -4.21 16.30 11.83
N MET A 37 -3.99 15.01 11.57
CA MET A 37 -5.03 13.98 11.73
C MET A 37 -5.39 13.73 13.19
N ARG A 38 -6.69 13.60 13.47
CA ARG A 38 -7.17 13.12 14.76
C ARG A 38 -6.67 11.68 14.98
N ARG A 39 -5.96 11.44 16.06
CA ARG A 39 -5.53 10.09 16.46
C ARG A 39 -6.64 9.36 17.21
N ILE A 40 -6.86 8.11 16.84
CA ILE A 40 -7.68 7.18 17.63
C ILE A 40 -6.71 6.42 18.53
N GLU A 41 -6.85 6.63 19.83
CA GLU A 41 -6.04 5.93 20.82
C GLU A 41 -6.63 4.53 21.10
N SER A 42 -5.78 3.55 21.24
CA SER A 42 -6.14 2.21 21.67
C SER A 42 -5.88 2.08 23.17
N ASP A 43 -6.74 1.35 23.85
CA ASP A 43 -6.51 0.95 25.24
C ASP A 43 -5.20 0.12 25.33
N ASP A 44 -4.55 0.13 26.51
CA ASP A 44 -3.26 -0.53 26.72
C ASP A 44 -3.33 -2.06 26.61
N ALA A 45 -4.49 -2.64 26.84
CA ALA A 45 -4.70 -4.08 26.76
C ALA A 45 -5.52 -4.44 25.52
N PRO A 46 -4.98 -5.21 24.56
CA PRO A 46 -5.75 -5.72 23.45
C PRO A 46 -6.80 -6.72 23.92
N ALA A 47 -7.94 -6.77 23.20
CA ALA A 47 -9.06 -7.65 23.52
C ALA A 47 -8.70 -9.14 23.35
N TYR A 48 -7.78 -9.43 22.44
CA TYR A 48 -7.30 -10.79 22.15
C TYR A 48 -5.82 -10.92 22.52
N ASN A 49 -5.48 -12.03 23.20
CA ASN A 49 -4.09 -12.27 23.59
C ASN A 49 -3.25 -12.87 22.46
N SER A 50 -3.89 -13.62 21.51
CA SER A 50 -3.21 -14.24 20.39
C SER A 50 -4.18 -14.63 19.28
N VAL A 51 -3.70 -14.65 18.05
CA VAL A 51 -4.38 -15.23 16.90
C VAL A 51 -4.03 -16.72 16.84
N ARG A 52 -5.05 -17.60 16.80
CA ARG A 52 -4.82 -19.04 16.66
C ARG A 52 -4.80 -19.42 15.19
N LEU A 53 -3.61 -19.73 14.69
CA LEU A 53 -3.38 -20.14 13.31
C LEU A 53 -3.71 -21.62 13.11
N GLU A 54 -4.43 -21.94 12.05
CA GLU A 54 -4.67 -23.27 11.53
C GLU A 54 -3.98 -23.39 10.17
N GLN A 55 -3.12 -24.40 10.01
CA GLN A 55 -2.39 -24.65 8.78
C GLN A 55 -3.26 -25.44 7.80
N ILE A 56 -3.33 -24.99 6.55
CA ILE A 56 -3.98 -25.67 5.43
C ILE A 56 -2.94 -25.98 4.38
N GLN A 57 -2.74 -27.28 4.14
CA GLN A 57 -1.89 -27.75 3.05
C GLN A 57 -2.62 -27.58 1.72
N LEU A 58 -1.95 -26.99 0.72
CA LEU A 58 -2.49 -26.87 -0.63
C LEU A 58 -2.13 -28.10 -1.45
N ASP A 59 -3.00 -28.46 -2.41
CA ASP A 59 -2.68 -29.50 -3.39
C ASP A 59 -1.38 -29.17 -4.14
N SER A 60 -0.57 -30.20 -4.37
CA SER A 60 0.70 -30.05 -5.07
C SER A 60 0.48 -29.58 -6.50
N VAL A 61 1.14 -28.50 -6.86
CA VAL A 61 1.19 -27.94 -8.21
C VAL A 61 2.62 -27.56 -8.55
N ARG A 62 2.89 -27.32 -9.83
CA ARG A 62 4.20 -26.79 -10.22
C ARG A 62 4.28 -25.32 -9.82
N TYR A 63 5.15 -25.02 -8.87
CA TYR A 63 5.31 -23.72 -8.23
C TYR A 63 6.79 -23.31 -8.23
N SER A 64 7.07 -22.01 -8.43
CA SER A 64 8.44 -21.48 -8.52
C SER A 64 9.05 -21.06 -7.19
N GLY A 65 8.26 -21.05 -6.11
CA GLY A 65 8.66 -20.52 -4.79
C GLY A 65 8.24 -19.06 -4.58
N GLU A 66 7.80 -18.36 -5.62
CA GLU A 66 7.39 -16.96 -5.52
C GLU A 66 6.02 -16.71 -6.18
N SER A 67 5.14 -15.99 -5.50
CA SER A 67 3.79 -15.69 -6.00
C SER A 67 3.17 -14.45 -5.39
N PHE A 68 2.17 -13.93 -6.08
CA PHE A 68 1.16 -13.06 -5.49
C PHE A 68 -0.03 -13.90 -5.04
N SER A 69 -0.58 -13.60 -3.86
CA SER A 69 -1.63 -14.41 -3.24
C SER A 69 -2.79 -13.57 -2.78
N TRP A 70 -4.00 -14.12 -2.92
CA TRP A 70 -5.26 -13.52 -2.45
C TRP A 70 -6.18 -14.60 -1.93
N ALA A 71 -7.03 -14.26 -0.97
CA ALA A 71 -8.11 -15.12 -0.52
C ALA A 71 -9.43 -14.32 -0.54
N GLN A 72 -10.39 -14.77 -1.36
CA GLN A 72 -11.58 -13.99 -1.63
C GLN A 72 -12.81 -14.87 -1.76
N GLU A 73 -13.93 -14.40 -1.21
CA GLU A 73 -15.22 -15.10 -1.33
C GLU A 73 -15.59 -15.31 -2.79
N GLY A 74 -16.00 -16.54 -3.13
CA GLY A 74 -16.34 -16.94 -4.50
C GLY A 74 -15.16 -17.15 -5.46
N GLN A 75 -13.94 -16.76 -5.11
CA GLN A 75 -12.71 -17.00 -5.88
C GLN A 75 -11.85 -18.09 -5.25
N GLY A 76 -11.93 -18.27 -3.92
CA GLY A 76 -11.08 -19.17 -3.18
C GLY A 76 -9.73 -18.57 -2.82
N ILE A 77 -8.74 -19.43 -2.58
CA ILE A 77 -7.36 -19.08 -2.37
C ILE A 77 -6.69 -19.02 -3.74
N CYS A 78 -6.19 -17.86 -4.12
CA CYS A 78 -5.57 -17.61 -5.42
C CYS A 78 -4.06 -17.45 -5.28
N CYS A 79 -3.31 -18.03 -6.22
CA CYS A 79 -1.86 -17.97 -6.32
C CYS A 79 -1.47 -17.66 -7.76
N LEU A 80 -0.88 -16.50 -8.02
CA LEU A 80 -0.27 -16.16 -9.29
C LEU A 80 1.24 -16.40 -9.19
N ASP A 81 1.72 -17.49 -9.79
CA ASP A 81 3.13 -17.83 -9.85
C ASP A 81 3.88 -16.84 -10.73
N ILE A 82 4.95 -16.24 -10.19
CA ILE A 82 5.68 -15.15 -10.85
C ILE A 82 6.45 -15.63 -12.06
N PHE A 83 6.99 -16.84 -12.02
CA PHE A 83 7.88 -17.38 -13.05
C PHE A 83 7.10 -18.06 -14.19
N TYR A 84 6.13 -18.92 -13.85
CA TYR A 84 5.35 -19.67 -14.86
C TYR A 84 4.16 -18.85 -15.39
N GLY A 85 3.77 -17.78 -14.69
CA GLY A 85 2.61 -16.96 -15.01
C GLY A 85 1.29 -17.71 -14.84
N TRP A 86 1.26 -18.80 -14.11
CA TRP A 86 0.05 -19.57 -13.85
C TRP A 86 -0.70 -19.01 -12.65
N LEU A 87 -2.00 -18.81 -12.82
CA LEU A 87 -2.93 -18.52 -11.74
C LEU A 87 -3.57 -19.84 -11.30
N TYR A 88 -3.29 -20.26 -10.08
CA TYR A 88 -3.95 -21.36 -9.41
C TYR A 88 -5.06 -20.86 -8.52
N ARG A 89 -6.17 -21.59 -8.46
CA ARG A 89 -7.26 -21.36 -7.52
C ARG A 89 -7.50 -22.62 -6.73
N PHE A 90 -7.55 -22.48 -5.40
CA PHE A 90 -7.83 -23.56 -4.46
C PHE A 90 -9.10 -23.23 -3.68
N ASP A 91 -9.82 -24.25 -3.23
CA ASP A 91 -10.92 -24.06 -2.30
C ASP A 91 -10.41 -23.74 -0.87
N ALA A 92 -11.35 -23.52 0.06
CA ALA A 92 -11.02 -23.19 1.45
C ALA A 92 -10.30 -24.32 2.21
N GLU A 93 -10.33 -25.54 1.70
CA GLU A 93 -9.64 -26.72 2.21
C GLU A 93 -8.29 -27.02 1.51
N GLY A 94 -7.89 -26.14 0.58
CA GLY A 94 -6.60 -26.24 -0.14
C GLY A 94 -6.62 -27.15 -1.37
N ARG A 95 -7.79 -27.64 -1.82
CA ARG A 95 -7.88 -28.49 -3.02
C ARG A 95 -7.88 -27.62 -4.28
N LEU A 96 -7.08 -28.05 -5.28
CA LEU A 96 -6.99 -27.35 -6.56
C LEU A 96 -8.32 -27.37 -7.32
N ILE A 97 -8.89 -26.20 -7.56
CA ILE A 97 -10.10 -26.03 -8.39
C ILE A 97 -9.73 -25.82 -9.86
N LYS A 98 -8.73 -24.95 -10.11
CA LYS A 98 -8.43 -24.49 -11.48
C LYS A 98 -6.99 -23.97 -11.59
N ARG A 99 -6.40 -24.22 -12.76
CA ARG A 99 -5.22 -23.50 -13.26
C ARG A 99 -5.63 -22.69 -14.49
N ALA A 100 -5.18 -21.46 -14.57
CA ALA A 100 -5.46 -20.53 -15.65
C ALA A 100 -4.27 -19.64 -15.98
N LEU A 101 -4.40 -18.75 -16.94
CA LEU A 101 -3.31 -17.94 -17.48
C LEU A 101 -2.13 -18.79 -17.98
N GLY A 102 -0.94 -18.32 -17.79
CA GLY A 102 0.30 -18.85 -18.32
C GLY A 102 0.90 -17.86 -19.31
N ASN A 103 2.14 -18.09 -19.69
CA ASN A 103 2.86 -17.20 -20.61
C ASN A 103 2.51 -17.56 -22.06
N GLY A 104 1.96 -16.60 -22.83
CA GLY A 104 1.59 -16.80 -24.22
C GLY A 104 0.97 -15.56 -24.86
N ARG A 105 0.32 -15.74 -26.02
CA ARG A 105 -0.29 -14.63 -26.79
C ARG A 105 -1.80 -14.73 -26.94
N ALA A 106 -2.41 -15.76 -26.39
CA ALA A 106 -3.87 -15.88 -26.41
C ALA A 106 -4.53 -14.81 -25.52
N SER A 107 -5.81 -14.62 -25.68
CA SER A 107 -6.56 -13.62 -24.88
C SER A 107 -6.60 -13.95 -23.39
N ASN A 108 -6.38 -15.21 -23.03
CA ASN A 108 -6.34 -15.70 -21.64
C ASN A 108 -4.93 -16.10 -21.20
N GLU A 109 -3.89 -15.57 -21.83
CA GLU A 109 -2.48 -15.76 -21.47
C GLU A 109 -1.83 -14.40 -21.25
N SER A 110 -0.75 -14.34 -20.45
CA SER A 110 0.06 -13.13 -20.26
C SER A 110 1.23 -13.09 -21.24
N ILE A 111 1.47 -11.92 -21.82
CA ILE A 111 2.67 -11.67 -22.64
C ILE A 111 3.85 -11.15 -21.79
N ILE A 112 3.60 -10.70 -20.57
CA ILE A 112 4.62 -10.27 -19.62
C ILE A 112 5.39 -11.51 -19.13
N LYS A 113 6.70 -11.42 -19.10
CA LYS A 113 7.57 -12.56 -18.72
C LYS A 113 8.10 -12.45 -17.29
N HIS A 114 8.21 -11.24 -16.78
CA HIS A 114 8.76 -10.95 -15.45
C HIS A 114 7.76 -10.07 -14.70
N TYR A 115 6.96 -10.71 -13.88
CA TYR A 115 5.95 -10.02 -13.07
C TYR A 115 6.62 -9.31 -11.90
N MET A 116 6.40 -8.00 -11.82
CA MET A 116 6.77 -7.17 -10.68
C MET A 116 5.58 -6.95 -9.75
N ILE A 117 4.38 -6.95 -10.34
CA ILE A 117 3.11 -6.77 -9.64
C ILE A 117 2.10 -7.77 -10.18
N GLY A 118 1.35 -8.37 -9.28
CA GLY A 118 0.10 -9.06 -9.56
C GLY A 118 -0.89 -8.72 -8.46
N THR A 119 -2.07 -8.23 -8.82
CA THR A 119 -3.10 -7.89 -7.85
C THR A 119 -4.50 -8.11 -8.41
N MET A 120 -5.40 -8.57 -7.55
CA MET A 120 -6.78 -8.89 -7.93
C MET A 120 -7.74 -7.91 -7.23
N SER A 121 -8.72 -7.41 -7.95
CA SER A 121 -9.79 -6.60 -7.38
C SER A 121 -10.78 -7.45 -6.60
N ASN A 122 -11.61 -6.82 -5.77
CA ASN A 122 -12.70 -7.50 -5.05
C ASN A 122 -13.73 -8.15 -6.00
N ASP A 123 -13.80 -7.72 -7.24
CA ASP A 123 -14.66 -8.30 -8.28
C ASP A 123 -14.01 -9.46 -9.04
N GLY A 124 -12.76 -9.81 -8.71
CA GLY A 124 -12.00 -10.90 -9.33
C GLY A 124 -11.31 -10.55 -10.64
N GLU A 125 -11.19 -9.26 -10.96
CA GLU A 125 -10.40 -8.77 -12.08
C GLU A 125 -8.91 -8.73 -11.70
N LEU A 126 -8.01 -8.98 -12.66
CA LEU A 126 -6.58 -9.10 -12.39
C LEU A 126 -5.79 -8.04 -13.14
N ALA A 127 -4.92 -7.34 -12.43
CA ALA A 127 -3.91 -6.46 -13.00
C ALA A 127 -2.52 -7.06 -12.80
N ILE A 128 -1.70 -7.03 -13.83
CA ILE A 128 -0.31 -7.47 -13.84
C ILE A 128 0.54 -6.33 -14.39
N ALA A 129 1.67 -6.05 -13.73
CA ALA A 129 2.68 -5.16 -14.27
C ALA A 129 4.05 -5.86 -14.32
N GLY A 130 4.81 -5.59 -15.37
CA GLY A 130 6.14 -6.12 -15.59
C GLY A 130 7.23 -5.07 -15.35
N SER A 131 8.47 -5.52 -15.39
CA SER A 131 9.65 -4.70 -15.11
C SER A 131 9.95 -3.60 -16.14
N SER A 132 9.28 -3.65 -17.29
CA SER A 132 9.50 -2.69 -18.39
C SER A 132 8.41 -1.63 -18.51
N LEU A 133 7.63 -1.40 -17.46
CA LEU A 133 6.41 -0.57 -17.48
C LEU A 133 5.38 -1.10 -18.49
N ASP A 134 5.33 -2.41 -18.62
CA ASP A 134 4.35 -3.16 -19.39
C ASP A 134 3.24 -3.64 -18.45
N PHE A 135 1.99 -3.46 -18.90
CA PHE A 135 0.81 -3.66 -18.08
C PHE A 135 -0.22 -4.53 -18.79
N GLU A 136 -0.87 -5.40 -18.03
CA GLU A 136 -1.99 -6.20 -18.50
C GLU A 136 -3.17 -6.14 -17.53
N TYR A 137 -4.35 -6.00 -18.08
CA TYR A 137 -5.61 -6.03 -17.34
C TYR A 137 -6.48 -7.15 -17.88
N PHE A 138 -6.93 -8.02 -16.98
CA PHE A 138 -7.79 -9.15 -17.28
C PHE A 138 -9.13 -9.00 -16.55
N SER A 139 -10.22 -9.34 -17.27
CA SER A 139 -11.54 -9.47 -16.67
C SER A 139 -11.59 -10.60 -15.63
N LYS A 140 -12.67 -10.68 -14.86
CA LYS A 140 -12.92 -11.79 -13.90
C LYS A 140 -12.90 -13.19 -14.55
N ASP A 141 -13.16 -13.29 -15.86
CA ASP A 141 -13.08 -14.52 -16.63
C ASP A 141 -11.66 -14.79 -17.15
N LEU A 142 -10.70 -13.95 -16.76
CA LEU A 142 -9.28 -13.99 -17.16
C LEU A 142 -9.09 -13.82 -18.68
N THR A 143 -9.92 -13.01 -19.30
CA THR A 143 -9.74 -12.55 -20.68
C THR A 143 -9.10 -11.17 -20.66
N ALA A 144 -8.02 -10.98 -21.42
CA ALA A 144 -7.34 -9.70 -21.48
C ALA A 144 -8.29 -8.60 -21.99
N VAL A 145 -8.45 -7.56 -21.18
CA VAL A 145 -9.22 -6.35 -21.49
C VAL A 145 -8.30 -5.33 -22.15
N ASN A 146 -7.10 -5.15 -21.61
CA ASN A 146 -6.11 -4.22 -22.14
C ASN A 146 -4.68 -4.73 -21.91
N ARG A 147 -3.79 -4.34 -22.82
CA ARG A 147 -2.34 -4.59 -22.77
C ARG A 147 -1.62 -3.39 -23.34
N PHE A 148 -0.71 -2.80 -22.59
CA PHE A 148 -0.03 -1.58 -23.02
C PHE A 148 1.35 -1.45 -22.38
N LEU A 149 2.15 -0.52 -22.93
CA LEU A 149 3.47 -0.16 -22.46
C LEU A 149 3.49 1.35 -22.22
N ILE A 150 3.98 1.76 -21.06
CA ILE A 150 4.26 3.17 -20.78
C ILE A 150 5.72 3.45 -21.12
N VAL A 151 5.95 4.37 -22.06
CA VAL A 151 7.30 4.74 -22.49
C VAL A 151 7.79 5.94 -21.70
N LYS A 152 8.88 5.75 -20.95
CA LYS A 152 9.58 6.84 -20.25
C LYS A 152 10.47 7.58 -21.24
N ASP A 153 10.26 8.89 -21.40
CA ASP A 153 11.16 9.74 -22.18
C ASP A 153 12.45 9.96 -21.37
N GLN A 154 13.55 9.43 -21.87
CA GLN A 154 14.88 9.51 -21.24
C GLN A 154 15.45 10.94 -21.19
N GLN A 155 14.93 11.85 -22.01
CA GLN A 155 15.39 13.25 -22.07
C GLN A 155 14.56 14.20 -21.20
N LYS A 156 13.41 13.72 -20.68
CA LYS A 156 12.52 14.51 -19.84
C LYS A 156 12.87 14.34 -18.37
N GLU A 157 13.01 15.45 -17.66
CA GLU A 157 12.95 15.47 -16.20
C GLU A 157 11.49 15.43 -15.75
N TYR A 158 11.16 14.47 -14.89
CA TYR A 158 9.82 14.31 -14.35
C TYR A 158 9.71 14.95 -12.96
N ALA A 159 8.64 15.69 -12.73
CA ALA A 159 8.37 16.28 -11.43
C ALA A 159 8.03 15.20 -10.39
N PRO A 160 8.28 15.41 -9.07
CA PRO A 160 7.92 14.46 -8.02
C PRO A 160 6.44 14.07 -7.93
N SER A 161 5.54 14.84 -8.54
CA SER A 161 4.11 14.52 -8.67
C SER A 161 3.78 13.63 -9.87
N GLU A 162 4.75 13.35 -10.75
CA GLU A 162 4.55 12.50 -11.93
C GLU A 162 4.97 11.06 -11.62
N PHE A 163 4.15 10.08 -12.00
CA PHE A 163 4.43 8.65 -11.84
C PHE A 163 5.82 8.25 -12.35
N LEU A 164 6.20 8.75 -13.53
CA LEU A 164 7.46 8.39 -14.17
C LEU A 164 8.72 9.01 -13.53
N ALA A 165 8.57 9.80 -12.45
CA ALA A 165 9.69 10.23 -11.62
C ALA A 165 10.24 9.13 -10.69
N TYR A 166 9.54 7.99 -10.61
CA TYR A 166 9.81 6.93 -9.65
C TYR A 166 10.05 5.59 -10.33
N THR A 167 10.44 4.63 -9.52
CA THR A 167 10.51 3.22 -9.86
C THR A 167 9.62 2.41 -8.92
N THR A 168 9.19 1.25 -9.39
CA THR A 168 8.42 0.30 -8.62
C THR A 168 9.35 -0.77 -8.07
N PRO A 169 9.52 -0.90 -6.73
CA PRO A 169 10.32 -1.98 -6.16
C PRO A 169 9.61 -3.33 -6.34
N GLY A 170 10.39 -4.41 -6.47
CA GLY A 170 9.85 -5.75 -6.73
C GLY A 170 8.99 -6.35 -5.62
N ASP A 171 9.04 -5.78 -4.42
CA ASP A 171 8.26 -6.18 -3.24
C ASP A 171 7.23 -5.13 -2.83
N CYS A 172 6.89 -4.22 -3.75
CA CYS A 172 5.91 -3.17 -3.47
C CYS A 172 4.51 -3.75 -3.24
N ILE A 173 3.75 -3.04 -2.42
CA ILE A 173 2.31 -3.27 -2.33
C ILE A 173 1.63 -2.66 -3.54
N ALA A 174 0.69 -3.41 -4.11
CA ALA A 174 -0.18 -2.91 -5.16
C ALA A 174 -1.63 -3.29 -4.89
N ARG A 175 -2.55 -2.45 -5.36
CA ARG A 175 -3.99 -2.66 -5.27
C ARG A 175 -4.65 -2.34 -6.61
N PHE A 176 -5.54 -3.22 -7.04
CA PHE A 176 -6.34 -2.99 -8.24
C PHE A 176 -7.77 -2.64 -7.83
N TYR A 177 -8.16 -1.40 -8.09
CA TYR A 177 -9.44 -0.88 -7.64
C TYR A 177 -10.11 -0.03 -8.73
N LYS A 178 -11.32 -0.40 -9.14
CA LYS A 178 -12.13 0.30 -10.15
C LYS A 178 -11.36 0.65 -11.44
N GLY A 179 -10.68 -0.33 -12.01
CA GLY A 179 -9.93 -0.19 -13.27
C GLY A 179 -8.63 0.58 -13.14
N LYS A 180 -8.18 0.91 -11.93
CA LYS A 180 -6.92 1.58 -11.66
C LYS A 180 -6.00 0.68 -10.84
N LEU A 181 -4.75 0.60 -11.26
CA LEU A 181 -3.67 0.00 -10.49
C LEU A 181 -3.01 1.09 -9.65
N TYR A 182 -3.00 0.87 -8.36
CA TYR A 182 -2.23 1.65 -7.39
C TYR A 182 -1.01 0.83 -7.01
N GLU A 183 0.16 1.45 -7.01
CA GLU A 183 1.41 0.77 -6.72
C GLU A 183 2.34 1.62 -5.85
N GLY A 184 3.05 0.97 -4.93
CA GLY A 184 4.05 1.61 -4.10
C GLY A 184 5.25 2.04 -4.94
N LEU A 185 5.72 3.27 -4.74
CA LEU A 185 6.79 3.88 -5.49
C LEU A 185 7.98 4.21 -4.60
N VAL A 186 9.18 4.14 -5.16
CA VAL A 186 10.41 4.66 -4.55
C VAL A 186 11.14 5.56 -5.54
N SER A 187 11.83 6.57 -5.01
CA SER A 187 12.72 7.39 -5.84
C SER A 187 14.08 6.70 -5.98
N ASP A 188 14.65 6.73 -7.19
CA ASP A 188 16.01 6.28 -7.48
C ASP A 188 16.98 7.45 -7.77
N ILE A 189 16.54 8.71 -7.55
CA ILE A 189 17.28 9.91 -7.79
C ILE A 189 18.00 10.36 -6.50
N PRO A 190 19.34 10.17 -6.38
CA PRO A 190 20.05 10.46 -5.14
C PRO A 190 19.94 11.92 -4.70
N ASP A 191 20.08 12.87 -5.62
CA ASP A 191 20.01 14.30 -5.32
C ASP A 191 18.62 14.70 -4.77
N PHE A 192 17.57 14.00 -5.15
CA PHE A 192 16.23 14.19 -4.59
C PHE A 192 16.11 13.53 -3.21
N ILE A 193 16.52 12.26 -3.06
CA ILE A 193 16.43 11.49 -1.80
C ILE A 193 17.21 12.18 -0.67
N PHE A 194 18.42 12.68 -0.97
CA PHE A 194 19.25 13.38 0.01
C PHE A 194 19.01 14.90 0.02
N GLY A 195 18.10 15.39 -0.81
CA GLY A 195 17.74 16.80 -0.90
C GLY A 195 16.95 17.32 0.30
N PRO A 196 16.89 18.65 0.46
CA PRO A 196 16.22 19.26 1.63
C PRO A 196 14.71 19.13 1.61
N ASP A 197 14.12 18.93 0.44
CA ASP A 197 12.68 18.94 0.22
C ASP A 197 12.07 17.54 0.05
N TYR A 198 12.86 16.48 0.15
CA TYR A 198 12.41 15.11 -0.10
C TYR A 198 11.15 14.78 0.69
N GLU A 199 11.20 14.92 2.01
CA GLU A 199 10.11 14.54 2.91
C GLU A 199 8.82 15.35 2.68
N LYS A 200 8.91 16.49 2.00
CA LYS A 200 7.75 17.33 1.64
C LYS A 200 7.19 17.02 0.26
N LYS A 201 8.02 16.54 -0.67
CA LYS A 201 7.69 16.45 -2.10
C LYS A 201 7.55 15.03 -2.61
N VAL A 202 8.10 14.04 -1.90
CA VAL A 202 8.01 12.64 -2.31
C VAL A 202 6.55 12.18 -2.39
N CYS A 203 6.25 11.38 -3.42
CA CYS A 203 4.98 10.69 -3.54
C CYS A 203 5.26 9.19 -3.57
N HIS A 204 4.55 8.44 -2.75
CA HIS A 204 4.81 7.02 -2.54
C HIS A 204 3.83 6.09 -3.25
N ILE A 205 2.77 6.62 -3.85
CA ILE A 205 1.73 5.81 -4.50
C ILE A 205 1.54 6.30 -5.93
N GLY A 206 1.81 5.43 -6.89
CA GLY A 206 1.56 5.64 -8.30
C GLY A 206 0.17 5.16 -8.71
N VAL A 207 -0.42 5.79 -9.71
CA VAL A 207 -1.73 5.40 -10.22
C VAL A 207 -1.66 5.24 -11.73
N VAL A 208 -2.04 4.06 -12.22
CA VAL A 208 -2.14 3.71 -13.63
C VAL A 208 -3.59 3.39 -13.97
N ASP A 209 -4.12 4.06 -14.97
CA ASP A 209 -5.43 3.72 -15.54
C ASP A 209 -5.26 2.51 -16.45
N MET A 210 -5.71 1.34 -15.99
CA MET A 210 -5.57 0.08 -16.71
C MET A 210 -6.54 -0.03 -17.87
N THR A 211 -7.62 0.74 -17.84
CA THR A 211 -8.62 0.76 -18.93
C THR A 211 -8.16 1.62 -20.11
N GLU A 212 -7.65 2.83 -19.81
CA GLU A 212 -7.15 3.75 -20.83
C GLU A 212 -5.69 3.50 -21.21
N GLY A 213 -4.96 2.74 -20.42
CA GLY A 213 -3.55 2.39 -20.68
C GLY A 213 -2.60 3.55 -20.52
N LYS A 214 -2.71 4.30 -19.43
CA LYS A 214 -1.85 5.46 -19.15
C LYS A 214 -1.52 5.63 -17.68
N ALA A 215 -0.32 6.13 -17.38
CA ALA A 215 0.00 6.66 -16.05
C ALA A 215 -0.83 7.92 -15.79
N LEU A 216 -1.44 8.00 -14.62
CA LEU A 216 -2.23 9.16 -14.23
C LEU A 216 -1.40 10.16 -13.44
N LYS A 217 -0.92 9.75 -12.26
CA LYS A 217 -0.18 10.62 -11.33
C LYS A 217 0.43 9.80 -10.20
N SER A 218 1.22 10.46 -9.39
CA SER A 218 1.54 10.00 -8.05
C SER A 218 0.57 10.64 -7.05
N GLU A 219 0.12 9.88 -6.07
CA GLU A 219 -0.79 10.35 -5.02
C GLU A 219 -0.08 10.40 -3.66
N ILE A 220 -0.69 11.14 -2.73
CA ILE A 220 -0.25 11.25 -1.33
C ILE A 220 1.17 11.77 -1.24
N GLN A 221 1.28 13.08 -1.28
CA GLN A 221 2.55 13.79 -1.22
C GLN A 221 3.03 13.98 0.23
N GLY A 222 4.34 13.83 0.42
CA GLY A 222 5.03 14.07 1.67
C GLY A 222 5.02 12.89 2.63
N LEU A 223 5.69 13.07 3.75
CA LEU A 223 5.89 12.11 4.84
C LEU A 223 5.46 12.71 6.18
N PRO A 224 5.08 11.89 7.18
CA PRO A 224 4.90 12.32 8.57
C PRO A 224 6.13 13.06 9.12
N SER A 225 5.92 13.99 10.08
CA SER A 225 6.98 14.86 10.60
C SER A 225 8.15 14.08 11.20
N MET A 226 7.91 12.89 11.75
CA MET A 226 8.98 12.05 12.32
C MET A 226 10.13 11.80 11.33
N PHE A 227 9.83 11.69 10.03
CA PHE A 227 10.85 11.50 9.00
C PHE A 227 11.69 12.76 8.79
N SER A 228 11.12 13.94 9.04
CA SER A 228 11.83 15.22 8.97
C SER A 228 12.60 15.55 10.22
N GLU A 229 12.17 15.07 11.40
CA GLU A 229 12.80 15.31 12.70
C GLU A 229 14.17 14.63 12.82
N ASP A 230 14.31 13.42 12.27
CA ASP A 230 15.59 12.72 12.19
C ASP A 230 15.76 12.02 10.84
N LYS A 231 16.03 12.83 9.81
CA LYS A 231 16.14 12.37 8.42
C LYS A 231 17.13 11.21 8.24
N ALA A 232 18.29 11.28 8.86
CA ALA A 232 19.31 10.25 8.71
C ALA A 232 18.93 8.92 9.37
N LYS A 233 18.14 8.94 10.43
CA LYS A 233 17.66 7.74 11.12
C LYS A 233 16.61 7.01 10.28
N TYR A 234 15.68 7.75 9.69
CA TYR A 234 14.49 7.16 9.03
C TYR A 234 14.59 7.06 7.51
N ARG A 235 15.64 7.64 6.90
CA ARG A 235 15.83 7.57 5.45
C ARG A 235 15.95 6.12 4.98
N GLY A 236 15.24 5.80 3.89
CA GLY A 236 15.16 4.45 3.37
C GLY A 236 14.25 3.51 4.19
N MET A 237 13.58 4.04 5.25
CA MET A 237 12.56 3.32 6.03
C MET A 237 11.16 3.93 5.80
N ASP A 238 10.99 4.61 4.69
CA ASP A 238 9.79 5.32 4.27
C ASP A 238 8.99 4.57 3.20
N PHE A 239 9.28 3.26 3.00
CA PHE A 239 8.43 2.51 2.07
C PHE A 239 6.99 2.48 2.55
N VAL A 240 6.11 2.67 1.59
CA VAL A 240 4.67 2.74 1.83
C VAL A 240 4.05 1.36 1.84
N MET A 241 3.12 1.15 2.75
CA MET A 241 2.12 0.10 2.70
C MET A 241 0.76 0.76 2.63
N PHE A 242 -0.12 0.24 1.80
CA PHE A 242 -1.47 0.80 1.72
C PHE A 242 -2.49 -0.25 1.31
N ASP A 243 -3.74 0.05 1.65
CA ASP A 243 -4.91 -0.65 1.14
C ASP A 243 -6.05 0.32 0.86
N ILE A 244 -7.03 -0.11 0.08
CA ILE A 244 -8.16 0.70 -0.35
C ILE A 244 -9.44 -0.07 -0.09
N ASP A 245 -10.34 0.48 0.74
CA ASP A 245 -11.63 -0.13 1.02
C ASP A 245 -12.65 0.13 -0.12
N ASN A 246 -13.80 -0.53 -0.07
CA ASN A 246 -14.85 -0.40 -1.07
C ASN A 246 -15.56 0.96 -1.08
N GLN A 247 -15.29 1.83 -0.07
CA GLN A 247 -15.71 3.23 -0.02
C GLN A 247 -14.66 4.18 -0.60
N ASP A 248 -13.54 3.64 -1.15
CA ASP A 248 -12.40 4.39 -1.65
C ASP A 248 -11.63 5.16 -0.55
N ASN A 249 -11.73 4.73 0.71
CA ASN A 249 -10.80 5.22 1.71
C ASN A 249 -9.47 4.49 1.55
N MET A 250 -8.38 5.24 1.72
CA MET A 250 -7.03 4.71 1.61
C MET A 250 -6.39 4.65 3.01
N TYR A 251 -5.92 3.48 3.39
CA TYR A 251 -5.20 3.19 4.63
C TYR A 251 -3.72 3.16 4.32
N ILE A 252 -2.93 4.05 4.91
CA ILE A 252 -1.51 4.22 4.57
C ILE A 252 -0.66 4.05 5.82
N GLY A 253 0.35 3.22 5.74
CA GLY A 253 1.41 3.08 6.73
C GLY A 253 2.78 3.23 6.09
N PHE A 254 3.77 3.57 6.90
CA PHE A 254 5.18 3.60 6.49
C PHE A 254 6.00 2.62 7.32
N ALA A 255 7.09 2.13 6.75
CA ALA A 255 7.87 1.05 7.36
C ALA A 255 8.36 1.35 8.78
N ALA A 256 8.80 2.58 9.05
CA ALA A 256 9.27 2.99 10.38
C ALA A 256 8.19 3.61 11.26
N ASP A 257 7.01 3.93 10.73
CA ASP A 257 5.98 4.65 11.48
C ASP A 257 4.98 3.70 12.14
N SER A 258 4.69 3.91 13.41
CA SER A 258 3.72 3.12 14.16
C SER A 258 2.26 3.43 13.81
N LEU A 259 1.99 4.51 13.05
CA LEU A 259 0.65 4.93 12.68
C LEU A 259 0.22 4.42 11.31
N VAL A 260 -1.08 4.25 11.16
CA VAL A 260 -1.81 4.08 9.91
C VAL A 260 -2.68 5.32 9.72
N TYR A 261 -2.57 5.94 8.58
CA TYR A 261 -3.27 7.18 8.21
C TYR A 261 -4.40 6.85 7.24
N VAL A 262 -5.59 7.33 7.54
CA VAL A 262 -6.77 7.07 6.70
C VAL A 262 -7.18 8.34 5.97
N PHE A 263 -7.26 8.23 4.65
CA PHE A 263 -7.73 9.28 3.75
C PHE A 263 -9.06 8.88 3.15
N ASP A 264 -9.93 9.85 2.90
CA ASP A 264 -11.21 9.61 2.22
C ASP A 264 -11.04 9.44 0.70
N HIS A 265 -12.13 9.20 -0.01
CA HIS A 265 -12.18 9.04 -1.47
C HIS A 265 -11.66 10.25 -2.27
N ASN A 266 -11.57 11.43 -1.65
CA ASN A 266 -10.96 12.64 -2.22
C ASN A 266 -9.51 12.83 -1.77
N ARG A 267 -8.94 11.82 -1.09
CA ARG A 267 -7.58 11.87 -0.48
C ARG A 267 -7.44 12.98 0.57
N LYS A 268 -8.57 13.32 1.26
CA LYS A 268 -8.56 14.21 2.42
C LYS A 268 -8.31 13.41 3.69
N PRO A 269 -7.55 13.94 4.64
CA PRO A 269 -7.25 13.26 5.90
C PRO A 269 -8.52 13.05 6.73
N LYS A 270 -8.69 11.86 7.30
CA LYS A 270 -9.80 11.51 8.19
C LYS A 270 -9.33 11.33 9.63
N PHE A 271 -8.51 10.35 9.88
CA PHE A 271 -7.96 10.01 11.19
C PHE A 271 -6.71 9.14 11.02
N ALA A 272 -5.96 9.01 12.11
CA ALA A 272 -4.85 8.06 12.21
C ALA A 272 -5.04 7.15 13.41
N PHE A 273 -4.51 5.94 13.33
CA PHE A 273 -4.50 4.97 14.43
C PHE A 273 -3.24 4.11 14.34
N GLY A 274 -2.93 3.40 15.38
CA GLY A 274 -1.79 2.49 15.41
C GLY A 274 -0.96 2.66 16.67
N ARG A 275 -0.07 1.73 16.89
CA ARG A 275 0.93 1.74 17.97
C ARG A 275 2.14 0.92 17.56
N SER A 276 3.25 1.11 18.28
CA SER A 276 4.47 0.34 18.07
C SER A 276 4.23 -1.15 18.25
N GLY A 277 4.84 -1.96 17.38
CA GLY A 277 4.83 -3.41 17.48
C GLY A 277 5.54 -3.88 18.75
N VAL A 278 5.05 -4.96 19.34
CA VAL A 278 5.63 -5.54 20.55
C VAL A 278 7.01 -6.13 20.24
N ASN A 279 8.03 -5.72 21.00
CA ASN A 279 9.43 -6.15 20.84
C ASN A 279 10.02 -5.85 19.45
N MET A 280 9.56 -4.82 18.78
CA MET A 280 10.10 -4.38 17.49
C MET A 280 11.38 -3.57 17.71
N ASP A 281 12.51 -4.03 17.15
CA ASP A 281 13.80 -3.30 17.20
C ASP A 281 13.81 -2.16 16.19
N THR A 282 13.57 -0.94 16.66
CA THR A 282 13.54 0.29 15.85
C THR A 282 14.78 1.16 16.03
N ASP A 283 15.86 0.58 16.55
CA ASP A 283 17.14 1.29 16.69
C ASP A 283 17.88 1.29 15.35
N TYR A 284 17.38 2.09 14.42
CA TYR A 284 17.92 2.17 13.06
C TYR A 284 19.30 2.83 13.03
N GLU A 285 20.20 2.25 12.22
CA GLU A 285 21.47 2.87 11.86
C GLU A 285 21.21 4.09 10.97
N ARG A 286 21.99 5.14 11.17
CA ARG A 286 21.85 6.40 10.42
C ARG A 286 22.36 6.24 8.99
N PHE A 287 21.57 6.70 8.04
CA PHE A 287 21.84 6.66 6.60
C PHE A 287 21.70 8.07 6.01
N GLY A 288 22.79 8.82 5.97
CA GLY A 288 22.82 10.22 5.54
C GLY A 288 23.35 10.44 4.13
N SER A 289 24.02 9.44 3.53
CA SER A 289 24.63 9.53 2.21
C SER A 289 24.73 8.17 1.52
N LEU A 290 24.99 8.14 0.21
CA LEU A 290 25.21 6.89 -0.54
C LEU A 290 26.40 6.07 -0.03
N ASP A 291 27.39 6.71 0.59
CA ASP A 291 28.55 6.00 1.15
C ASP A 291 28.17 5.15 2.37
N GLU A 292 27.01 5.42 2.97
CA GLU A 292 26.47 4.71 4.15
C GLU A 292 25.45 3.62 3.79
N MET A 293 25.47 3.09 2.57
CA MET A 293 24.54 2.04 2.11
C MET A 293 24.53 0.78 2.99
N ASN A 294 25.60 0.53 3.76
CA ASN A 294 25.64 -0.60 4.69
C ASN A 294 24.65 -0.39 5.86
N ALA A 295 24.49 0.86 6.34
CA ALA A 295 23.48 1.18 7.36
C ALA A 295 22.06 0.90 6.84
N TYR A 296 21.76 1.33 5.61
CA TYR A 296 20.49 0.99 4.96
C TYR A 296 20.27 -0.53 4.90
N ARG A 297 21.26 -1.30 4.43
CA ARG A 297 21.16 -2.77 4.37
C ARG A 297 20.96 -3.39 5.75
N THR A 298 21.65 -2.90 6.79
CA THR A 298 21.44 -3.34 8.17
C THR A 298 20.01 -3.08 8.60
N ASN A 299 19.46 -1.90 8.33
CA ASN A 299 18.10 -1.55 8.71
C ASN A 299 17.06 -2.49 8.09
N ILE A 300 17.12 -2.75 6.78
CA ILE A 300 16.15 -3.61 6.10
C ILE A 300 16.31 -5.12 6.40
N THR A 301 17.53 -5.55 6.81
CA THR A 301 17.79 -6.99 7.07
C THR A 301 17.71 -7.35 8.55
N LYS A 302 18.09 -6.44 9.46
CA LYS A 302 18.27 -6.76 10.88
C LYS A 302 17.29 -6.06 11.80
N LYS A 303 16.72 -4.92 11.38
CA LYS A 303 15.82 -4.14 12.24
C LYS A 303 14.36 -4.50 12.02
N GLY A 304 13.52 -4.09 12.97
CA GLY A 304 12.08 -4.24 12.90
C GLY A 304 11.46 -3.11 12.07
N TYR A 305 10.45 -3.45 11.28
CA TYR A 305 9.67 -2.49 10.51
C TYR A 305 8.35 -3.10 10.06
N TYR A 306 7.37 -2.25 9.73
CA TYR A 306 6.12 -2.69 9.14
C TYR A 306 6.30 -2.98 7.66
N TYR A 307 5.63 -4.03 7.15
CA TYR A 307 5.80 -4.45 5.75
C TYR A 307 4.51 -4.83 5.04
N TRP A 308 3.37 -4.89 5.74
CA TRP A 308 2.08 -5.24 5.13
C TRP A 308 0.92 -4.58 5.85
N ILE A 309 -0.10 -4.19 5.08
CA ILE A 309 -1.41 -3.75 5.56
C ILE A 309 -2.49 -4.37 4.68
N GLU A 310 -3.59 -4.81 5.30
CA GLU A 310 -4.76 -5.35 4.63
C GLU A 310 -6.01 -4.93 5.39
N TYR A 311 -6.97 -4.36 4.69
CA TYR A 311 -8.29 -4.00 5.24
C TYR A 311 -9.33 -4.93 4.65
N ILE A 312 -10.07 -5.63 5.51
CA ILE A 312 -11.11 -6.57 5.09
C ILE A 312 -12.47 -5.89 5.21
N ASP A 313 -13.04 -5.54 4.07
CA ASP A 313 -14.31 -4.82 3.97
C ASP A 313 -15.46 -5.54 4.65
N GLU A 314 -15.56 -6.87 4.52
CA GLU A 314 -16.63 -7.70 5.05
C GLU A 314 -16.72 -7.66 6.58
N THR A 315 -15.59 -7.41 7.25
CA THR A 315 -15.51 -7.45 8.71
C THR A 315 -15.12 -6.11 9.33
N GLY A 316 -14.67 -5.16 8.53
CA GLY A 316 -14.16 -3.86 8.97
C GLY A 316 -12.86 -3.97 9.79
N VAL A 317 -12.08 -5.01 9.55
CA VAL A 317 -10.83 -5.29 10.28
C VAL A 317 -9.63 -4.91 9.41
N CYS A 318 -8.69 -4.18 10.02
CA CYS A 318 -7.41 -3.85 9.43
C CYS A 318 -6.30 -4.69 10.07
N PHE A 319 -5.53 -5.38 9.26
CA PHE A 319 -4.37 -6.17 9.66
C PHE A 319 -3.09 -5.42 9.30
N ARG A 320 -2.09 -5.50 10.17
CA ARG A 320 -0.78 -4.92 9.92
C ARG A 320 0.32 -5.85 10.37
N SER A 321 1.17 -6.31 9.45
CA SER A 321 2.29 -7.18 9.77
C SER A 321 3.58 -6.38 9.94
N TYR A 322 4.45 -6.83 10.86
CA TYR A 322 5.73 -6.20 11.12
C TYR A 322 6.82 -7.20 11.47
N LYS A 323 8.04 -6.92 11.04
CA LYS A 323 9.24 -7.62 11.51
C LYS A 323 9.60 -7.12 12.91
N LYS A 324 10.01 -8.01 13.78
CA LYS A 324 10.54 -7.65 15.09
C LYS A 324 12.03 -7.30 15.04
N GLY A 325 12.75 -7.86 14.10
CA GLY A 325 14.20 -7.77 13.92
C GLY A 325 14.82 -9.13 13.69
N ALA A 326 16.12 -9.17 13.42
CA ALA A 326 16.84 -10.40 13.07
C ALA A 326 16.86 -11.45 14.17
N ASP A 327 16.90 -11.00 15.43
CA ASP A 327 17.04 -11.89 16.61
C ASP A 327 15.71 -12.56 17.01
N SER A 328 14.60 -12.15 16.43
CA SER A 328 13.30 -12.78 16.68
C SER A 328 13.07 -13.96 15.74
N GLU A 329 12.51 -15.04 16.24
CA GLU A 329 12.06 -16.20 15.45
C GLU A 329 10.70 -15.95 14.78
N TYR A 330 9.97 -14.95 15.24
CA TYR A 330 8.61 -14.61 14.82
C TYR A 330 8.52 -13.16 14.37
N ASP A 331 7.59 -12.90 13.48
CA ASP A 331 7.10 -11.57 13.16
C ASP A 331 5.88 -11.23 14.04
N GLY A 332 5.33 -10.04 13.88
CA GLY A 332 4.13 -9.62 14.60
C GLY A 332 2.97 -9.32 13.65
N LEU A 333 1.76 -9.56 14.16
CA LEU A 333 0.51 -9.22 13.49
C LEU A 333 -0.36 -8.38 14.41
N GLN A 334 -0.57 -7.14 14.06
CA GLN A 334 -1.52 -6.25 14.70
C GLN A 334 -2.89 -6.36 14.01
N VAL A 335 -3.93 -6.44 14.81
CA VAL A 335 -5.33 -6.51 14.37
C VAL A 335 -6.06 -5.29 14.91
N TYR A 336 -6.64 -4.49 14.03
CA TYR A 336 -7.38 -3.28 14.38
C TYR A 336 -8.84 -3.39 13.93
N LYS A 337 -9.75 -2.90 14.76
CA LYS A 337 -11.16 -2.67 14.40
C LYS A 337 -11.56 -1.27 14.82
N ASP A 338 -12.16 -0.51 13.92
CA ASP A 338 -12.51 0.90 14.14
C ASP A 338 -11.34 1.75 14.65
N GLY A 339 -10.11 1.44 14.19
CA GLY A 339 -8.87 2.08 14.60
C GLY A 339 -8.33 1.67 15.98
N LYS A 340 -9.00 0.78 16.70
CA LYS A 340 -8.57 0.27 18.00
C LYS A 340 -7.84 -1.05 17.86
N LEU A 341 -6.72 -1.20 18.57
CA LEU A 341 -5.97 -2.46 18.60
C LEU A 341 -6.76 -3.53 19.33
N MET A 342 -7.04 -4.64 18.66
CA MET A 342 -7.71 -5.81 19.19
C MET A 342 -6.71 -6.90 19.61
N SER A 343 -5.62 -7.05 18.85
CA SER A 343 -4.58 -8.03 19.12
C SER A 343 -3.24 -7.56 18.57
N ASP A 344 -2.15 -7.95 19.23
CA ASP A 344 -0.77 -7.89 18.73
C ASP A 344 -0.12 -9.25 19.01
N SER A 345 -0.06 -10.11 17.99
CA SER A 345 0.25 -11.54 18.13
C SER A 345 1.52 -11.90 17.39
N GLU A 346 2.23 -12.92 17.89
CA GLU A 346 3.33 -13.54 17.17
C GLU A 346 2.80 -14.44 16.05
N VAL A 347 3.43 -14.32 14.88
CA VAL A 347 3.12 -15.06 13.66
C VAL A 347 4.42 -15.54 12.99
N PRO A 348 4.37 -16.54 12.10
CA PRO A 348 5.54 -16.95 11.31
C PRO A 348 6.16 -15.76 10.56
N LYS A 349 7.49 -15.82 10.31
CA LYS A 349 8.18 -14.77 9.54
C LYS A 349 7.57 -14.56 8.16
N GLY A 350 7.44 -13.30 7.77
CA GLY A 350 6.89 -12.90 6.49
C GLY A 350 5.37 -13.01 6.39
N PHE A 351 4.66 -13.29 7.47
CA PHE A 351 3.21 -13.50 7.48
C PHE A 351 2.45 -12.24 7.05
N LYS A 352 1.58 -12.40 6.04
CA LYS A 352 0.68 -11.36 5.53
C LYS A 352 -0.74 -11.93 5.50
N VAL A 353 -1.71 -11.20 6.02
CA VAL A 353 -3.12 -11.49 5.74
C VAL A 353 -3.42 -10.98 4.34
N VAL A 354 -4.02 -11.79 3.49
CA VAL A 354 -4.28 -11.47 2.07
C VAL A 354 -5.75 -11.63 1.69
N GLY A 355 -6.63 -11.75 2.66
CA GLY A 355 -8.06 -11.77 2.40
C GLY A 355 -8.87 -12.63 3.37
N TYR A 356 -10.16 -12.78 3.02
CA TYR A 356 -11.19 -13.39 3.84
C TYR A 356 -12.11 -14.27 3.00
N ILE A 357 -12.33 -15.49 3.50
CA ILE A 357 -13.38 -16.41 3.01
C ILE A 357 -14.11 -16.87 4.25
N ALA A 358 -15.36 -16.46 4.40
CA ALA A 358 -16.12 -16.62 5.62
C ALA A 358 -16.09 -18.07 6.16
N PRO A 359 -15.79 -18.28 7.44
CA PRO A 359 -15.56 -17.30 8.51
C PRO A 359 -14.06 -17.07 8.82
N TYR A 360 -13.13 -17.29 7.89
CA TYR A 360 -11.70 -17.29 8.12
C TYR A 360 -10.96 -16.18 7.36
N TYR A 361 -9.94 -15.61 8.01
CA TYR A 361 -8.89 -14.82 7.39
C TYR A 361 -7.77 -15.76 6.94
N TYR A 362 -7.12 -15.44 5.84
CA TYR A 362 -6.09 -16.28 5.23
C TYR A 362 -4.76 -15.54 5.09
N SER A 363 -3.66 -16.27 5.31
CA SER A 363 -2.32 -15.77 4.97
C SER A 363 -2.06 -15.89 3.47
N GLN A 364 -1.00 -15.20 3.00
CA GLN A 364 -0.39 -15.54 1.72
C GLN A 364 0.10 -17.01 1.72
N ILE A 365 0.40 -17.52 0.52
CA ILE A 365 1.06 -18.82 0.39
C ILE A 365 2.44 -18.75 1.03
N MET A 366 2.75 -19.76 1.80
CA MET A 366 4.01 -19.95 2.49
C MET A 366 4.57 -21.35 2.15
N ASP A 367 5.88 -21.49 2.30
CA ASP A 367 6.51 -22.79 2.14
C ASP A 367 6.02 -23.76 3.23
N GLY A 368 5.68 -24.96 2.84
CA GLY A 368 5.30 -26.03 3.75
C GLY A 368 6.51 -26.68 4.42
N GLU A 369 6.25 -27.68 5.27
CA GLU A 369 7.29 -28.43 5.97
C GLU A 369 8.05 -29.40 5.06
N GLU A 370 7.41 -29.86 3.98
CA GLU A 370 8.03 -30.75 2.98
C GLU A 370 8.56 -29.92 1.81
N ASP A 371 9.64 -30.37 1.20
CA ASP A 371 10.21 -29.76 0.01
C ASP A 371 9.14 -29.63 -1.09
N ASP A 372 9.03 -28.45 -1.72
CA ASP A 372 8.05 -28.10 -2.75
C ASP A 372 6.57 -28.12 -2.30
N SER A 373 6.30 -28.16 -1.00
CA SER A 373 4.94 -28.07 -0.50
C SER A 373 4.52 -26.63 -0.25
N MET A 374 3.26 -26.30 -0.53
CA MET A 374 2.66 -25.00 -0.32
C MET A 374 1.59 -25.08 0.76
N MET A 375 1.54 -24.08 1.62
CA MET A 375 0.51 -23.97 2.64
C MET A 375 0.00 -22.53 2.79
N VAL A 376 -1.14 -22.39 3.42
CA VAL A 376 -1.64 -21.13 3.96
C VAL A 376 -2.02 -21.35 5.42
N TYR A 377 -1.96 -20.28 6.19
CA TYR A 377 -2.61 -20.26 7.49
C TYR A 377 -3.98 -19.62 7.37
N ARG A 378 -4.93 -20.15 8.15
CA ARG A 378 -6.23 -19.48 8.37
C ARG A 378 -6.50 -19.31 9.84
N PHE A 379 -7.31 -18.35 10.19
CA PHE A 379 -7.71 -18.08 11.57
C PHE A 379 -9.04 -17.33 11.64
N LYS A 380 -9.64 -17.32 12.82
CA LYS A 380 -10.82 -16.50 13.15
C LYS A 380 -10.43 -15.46 14.20
N LEU A 381 -11.18 -14.40 14.24
CA LEU A 381 -11.23 -13.49 15.38
C LEU A 381 -12.51 -13.82 16.16
N ASP A 382 -12.36 -14.11 17.46
CA ASP A 382 -13.46 -14.46 18.35
C ASP A 382 -14.28 -13.23 18.78
#